data_45034e62853c9fa239061434c4e8ee51
#
_entry.id   45034e62853c9fa239061434c4e8ee51
#
_cell.length_a   1.000
_cell.length_b   1.000
_cell.length_c   1.000
_cell.angle_alpha   90.00
_cell.angle_beta   90.00
_cell.angle_gamma   90.00
#
_symmetry.space_group_name_H-M   'P 1'
#
loop_
_entity.id
_entity.type
_entity.pdbx_description
1 polymer ?
#
loop_
_entity_poly.entity_id
_entity_poly.type
_entity_poly.pdbx_seq_one_letter_code
_entity_poly.pdbx_strand_id
1 'polypeptide(L)'
;MRERQKGVWQMSLAMLISGSIGAFVLLSGLPVTEVVFWRCLIGAIALFIFIRMSRKPFSPLTRITLLLAILGGIALVVNWLLLFAAYERISIGLSTVVYNTQPFMLVLMGMLFGERVSLVKWGWLFLAFGGVVILLSTELTGARGADWLAGIGLALAAAFFYALTALITRKLKSIAPQHIAFIQVLTGVAMLLPFARMPSFSGDFPWPVLLTLGIVHTGIMYQLLYSAIQKLPTPITGSLSFIYPVVAIIVDNLVFGNSLNLTQLAGGALILFAAAGNNLGWGEKKPRQCGVGIKTAN
;
A
#
# COMPACT_ATOMS: atom_id res chain seq x y z
N MET A 1 -12.44 -7.80 19.28
CA MET A 1 -13.06 -8.16 18.01
C MET A 1 -13.39 -6.96 17.12
N ARG A 2 -14.11 -5.93 17.62
CA ARG A 2 -14.51 -4.75 16.81
C ARG A 2 -13.35 -4.00 16.14
N GLU A 3 -12.20 -3.79 16.80
CA GLU A 3 -11.09 -3.03 16.22
C GLU A 3 -10.37 -3.79 15.08
N ARG A 4 -10.23 -5.12 15.21
CA ARG A 4 -9.69 -5.96 14.13
C ARG A 4 -10.61 -5.93 12.90
N GLN A 5 -11.92 -6.07 13.08
CA GLN A 5 -12.88 -5.99 11.97
C GLN A 5 -12.84 -4.63 11.27
N LYS A 6 -12.78 -3.53 12.04
CA LYS A 6 -12.59 -2.18 11.48
C LYS A 6 -11.29 -2.09 10.67
N GLY A 7 -10.18 -2.66 11.19
CA GLY A 7 -8.92 -2.70 10.47
C GLY A 7 -9.01 -3.44 9.13
N VAL A 8 -9.70 -4.58 9.09
CA VAL A 8 -9.93 -5.35 7.86
C VAL A 8 -10.73 -4.54 6.85
N TRP A 9 -11.84 -3.91 7.26
CA TRP A 9 -12.64 -3.05 6.38
C TRP A 9 -11.84 -1.86 5.86
N GLN A 10 -11.09 -1.19 6.74
CA GLN A 10 -10.23 -0.06 6.35
C GLN A 10 -9.16 -0.47 5.36
N MET A 11 -8.51 -1.63 5.57
CA MET A 11 -7.51 -2.16 4.65
C MET A 11 -8.11 -2.52 3.30
N SER A 12 -9.23 -3.25 3.29
CA SER A 12 -9.91 -3.65 2.06
C SER A 12 -10.33 -2.42 1.24
N LEU A 13 -10.94 -1.41 1.88
CA LEU A 13 -11.33 -0.19 1.21
C LEU A 13 -10.12 0.60 0.69
N ALA A 14 -9.04 0.67 1.47
CA ALA A 14 -7.79 1.29 1.02
C ALA A 14 -7.22 0.57 -0.22
N MET A 15 -7.28 -0.76 -0.28
CA MET A 15 -6.81 -1.53 -1.44
C MET A 15 -7.71 -1.37 -2.67
N LEU A 16 -9.02 -1.25 -2.46
CA LEU A 16 -9.96 -0.92 -3.56
C LEU A 16 -9.61 0.44 -4.17
N ILE A 17 -9.38 1.46 -3.35
CA ILE A 17 -8.97 2.78 -3.83
C ILE A 17 -7.58 2.70 -4.49
N SER A 18 -6.63 1.98 -3.89
CA SER A 18 -5.26 1.84 -4.43
C SER A 18 -5.22 1.25 -5.83
N GLY A 19 -6.13 0.34 -6.17
CA GLY A 19 -6.15 -0.34 -7.46
C GLY A 19 -6.32 0.60 -8.64
N SER A 20 -6.93 1.77 -8.46
CA SER A 20 -7.10 2.76 -9.54
C SER A 20 -5.91 3.75 -9.67
N ILE A 21 -4.93 3.75 -8.75
CA ILE A 21 -3.81 4.72 -8.77
C ILE A 21 -3.08 4.70 -10.12
N GLY A 22 -2.74 3.50 -10.63
CA GLY A 22 -1.98 3.34 -11.87
C GLY A 22 -2.69 4.00 -13.06
N ALA A 23 -4.01 3.82 -13.19
CA ALA A 23 -4.80 4.45 -14.24
C ALA A 23 -4.76 5.98 -14.13
N PHE A 24 -4.94 6.54 -12.94
CA PHE A 24 -4.86 8.00 -12.74
C PHE A 24 -3.46 8.56 -12.98
N VAL A 25 -2.40 7.83 -12.65
CA VAL A 25 -1.01 8.22 -12.96
C VAL A 25 -0.81 8.31 -14.46
N LEU A 26 -1.24 7.30 -15.23
CA LEU A 26 -1.14 7.30 -16.70
C LEU A 26 -2.00 8.40 -17.33
N LEU A 27 -3.24 8.58 -16.88
CA LEU A 27 -4.15 9.62 -17.37
C LEU A 27 -3.65 11.04 -17.10
N SER A 28 -2.73 11.22 -16.15
CA SER A 28 -2.14 12.52 -15.88
C SER A 28 -1.24 13.04 -17.00
N GLY A 29 -0.59 12.13 -17.74
CA GLY A 29 0.38 12.48 -18.79
C GLY A 29 1.61 13.26 -18.30
N LEU A 30 1.81 13.39 -16.99
CA LEU A 30 2.89 14.18 -16.39
C LEU A 30 4.10 13.30 -16.04
N PRO A 31 5.33 13.87 -16.01
CA PRO A 31 6.51 13.19 -15.48
C PRO A 31 6.29 12.69 -14.04
N VAL A 32 6.90 11.55 -13.69
CA VAL A 32 6.74 10.89 -12.38
C VAL A 32 6.96 11.84 -11.21
N THR A 33 8.01 12.66 -11.26
CA THR A 33 8.33 13.61 -10.19
C THR A 33 7.24 14.65 -9.97
N GLU A 34 6.61 15.13 -11.05
CA GLU A 34 5.52 16.08 -10.99
C GLU A 34 4.23 15.46 -10.44
N VAL A 35 3.88 14.25 -10.90
CA VAL A 35 2.74 13.51 -10.35
C VAL A 35 2.89 13.30 -8.85
N VAL A 36 4.05 12.86 -8.40
CA VAL A 36 4.31 12.62 -6.98
C VAL A 36 4.30 13.92 -6.18
N PHE A 37 4.87 15.00 -6.71
CA PHE A 37 4.84 16.32 -6.08
C PHE A 37 3.41 16.81 -5.87
N TRP A 38 2.62 16.88 -6.94
CA TRP A 38 1.24 17.38 -6.88
C TRP A 38 0.35 16.50 -6.00
N ARG A 39 0.55 15.19 -6.07
CA ARG A 39 -0.11 14.24 -5.19
C ARG A 39 0.20 14.49 -3.71
N CYS A 40 1.46 14.78 -3.37
CA CYS A 40 1.88 15.14 -2.03
C CYS A 40 1.26 16.48 -1.59
N LEU A 41 1.34 17.51 -2.43
CA LEU A 41 0.86 18.85 -2.10
C LEU A 41 -0.66 18.87 -1.87
N ILE A 42 -1.43 18.35 -2.81
CA ILE A 42 -2.90 18.30 -2.71
C ILE A 42 -3.30 17.37 -1.54
N GLY A 43 -2.60 16.24 -1.39
CA GLY A 43 -2.81 15.32 -0.26
C GLY A 43 -2.52 15.96 1.09
N ALA A 44 -1.47 16.78 1.20
CA ALA A 44 -1.16 17.51 2.43
C ALA A 44 -2.27 18.52 2.77
N ILE A 45 -2.76 19.26 1.77
CA ILE A 45 -3.87 20.21 1.95
C ILE A 45 -5.13 19.46 2.41
N ALA A 46 -5.49 18.36 1.73
CA ALA A 46 -6.66 17.55 2.08
C ALA A 46 -6.56 16.99 3.52
N LEU A 47 -5.42 16.41 3.89
CA LEU A 47 -5.17 15.88 5.23
C LEU A 47 -5.20 16.98 6.28
N PHE A 48 -4.63 18.16 6.00
CA PHE A 48 -4.70 19.31 6.89
C PHE A 48 -6.16 19.72 7.15
N ILE A 49 -6.99 19.82 6.11
CA ILE A 49 -8.42 20.11 6.22
C ILE A 49 -9.12 19.04 7.07
N PHE A 50 -8.87 17.74 6.82
CA PHE A 50 -9.46 16.65 7.60
C PHE A 50 -9.06 16.70 9.07
N ILE A 51 -7.79 17.01 9.38
CA ILE A 51 -7.30 17.19 10.74
C ILE A 51 -8.05 18.35 11.42
N ARG A 52 -8.18 19.50 10.74
CA ARG A 52 -8.89 20.67 11.29
C ARG A 52 -10.38 20.39 11.51
N MET A 53 -11.03 19.70 10.59
CA MET A 53 -12.44 19.32 10.70
C MET A 53 -12.69 18.31 11.84
N SER A 54 -11.75 17.45 12.15
CA SER A 54 -11.88 16.47 13.24
C SER A 54 -11.94 17.11 14.63
N ARG A 55 -11.56 18.39 14.75
CA ARG A 55 -11.49 19.16 16.01
C ARG A 55 -10.69 18.49 17.14
N LYS A 56 -9.92 17.45 16.81
CA LYS A 56 -9.04 16.78 17.76
C LYS A 56 -7.69 17.47 17.79
N PRO A 57 -7.04 17.60 18.97
CA PRO A 57 -5.69 18.15 19.03
C PRO A 57 -4.72 17.29 18.22
N PHE A 58 -3.69 17.93 17.71
CA PHE A 58 -2.61 17.20 17.04
C PHE A 58 -1.94 16.25 18.03
N SER A 59 -1.67 15.02 17.61
CA SER A 59 -1.02 14.03 18.47
C SER A 59 0.32 14.58 18.98
N PRO A 60 0.63 14.42 20.27
CA PRO A 60 1.90 14.89 20.81
C PRO A 60 3.06 14.19 20.10
N LEU A 61 4.01 14.97 19.59
CA LEU A 61 5.18 14.48 18.90
C LEU A 61 6.42 14.63 19.77
N THR A 62 7.11 13.54 19.99
CA THR A 62 8.48 13.57 20.49
C THR A 62 9.46 13.75 19.32
N ARG A 63 10.70 14.13 19.61
CA ARG A 63 11.75 14.21 18.58
C ARG A 63 11.92 12.88 17.81
N ILE A 64 11.82 11.76 18.52
CA ILE A 64 11.95 10.41 17.95
C ILE A 64 10.76 10.09 17.03
N THR A 65 9.52 10.34 17.48
CA THR A 65 8.33 10.04 16.68
C THR A 65 8.24 10.94 15.45
N LEU A 66 8.65 12.20 15.55
CA LEU A 66 8.74 13.11 14.41
C LEU A 66 9.81 12.64 13.40
N LEU A 67 11.01 12.28 13.86
CA LEU A 67 12.07 11.75 13.02
C LEU A 67 11.62 10.47 12.29
N LEU A 68 10.99 9.54 13.00
CA LEU A 68 10.45 8.32 12.38
C LEU A 68 9.35 8.63 11.35
N ALA A 69 8.47 9.61 11.61
CA ALA A 69 7.46 10.01 10.64
C ALA A 69 8.08 10.62 9.38
N ILE A 70 9.12 11.45 9.52
CA ILE A 70 9.88 12.02 8.40
C ILE A 70 10.59 10.92 7.61
N LEU A 71 11.30 9.99 8.28
CA LEU A 71 11.95 8.85 7.63
C LEU A 71 10.94 7.97 6.89
N GLY A 72 9.74 7.76 7.48
CA GLY A 72 8.64 7.09 6.81
C GLY A 72 8.14 7.85 5.58
N GLY A 73 8.15 9.20 5.62
CA GLY A 73 7.82 10.05 4.48
C GLY A 73 8.86 9.94 3.35
N ILE A 74 10.13 9.98 3.69
CA ILE A 74 11.22 9.74 2.72
C ILE A 74 11.05 8.37 2.06
N ALA A 75 10.86 7.31 2.86
CA ALA A 75 10.65 5.97 2.35
C ALA A 75 9.42 5.87 1.44
N LEU A 76 8.32 6.54 1.79
CA LEU A 76 7.09 6.58 1.00
C LEU A 76 7.31 7.24 -0.37
N VAL A 77 7.97 8.40 -0.40
CA VAL A 77 8.23 9.14 -1.65
C VAL A 77 9.20 8.36 -2.54
N VAL A 78 10.28 7.83 -1.96
CA VAL A 78 11.23 6.97 -2.68
C VAL A 78 10.52 5.74 -3.26
N ASN A 79 9.64 5.10 -2.50
CA ASN A 79 8.80 4.00 -2.99
C ASN A 79 8.03 4.39 -4.26
N TRP A 80 7.34 5.53 -4.26
CA TRP A 80 6.55 5.97 -5.42
C TRP A 80 7.43 6.30 -6.63
N LEU A 81 8.53 7.02 -6.41
CA LEU A 81 9.47 7.36 -7.49
C LEU A 81 10.05 6.10 -8.15
N LEU A 82 10.47 5.13 -7.33
CA LEU A 82 11.03 3.87 -7.83
C LEU A 82 9.97 3.02 -8.56
N LEU A 83 8.76 2.92 -8.02
CA LEU A 83 7.68 2.14 -8.64
C LEU A 83 7.27 2.73 -10.00
N PHE A 84 7.10 4.05 -10.06
CA PHE A 84 6.70 4.70 -11.30
C PHE A 84 7.84 4.70 -12.33
N ALA A 85 9.10 4.83 -11.89
CA ALA A 85 10.25 4.65 -12.77
C ALA A 85 10.40 3.20 -13.29
N ALA A 86 9.91 2.20 -12.55
CA ALA A 86 9.83 0.84 -13.04
C ALA A 86 8.82 0.70 -14.19
N TYR A 87 7.68 1.40 -14.15
CA TYR A 87 6.67 1.40 -15.21
C TYR A 87 7.20 1.92 -16.56
N GLU A 88 8.21 2.78 -16.54
CA GLU A 88 8.85 3.30 -17.74
C GLU A 88 9.80 2.26 -18.43
N ARG A 89 10.21 1.20 -17.70
CA ARG A 89 11.20 0.21 -18.15
C ARG A 89 10.63 -1.18 -18.41
N ILE A 90 9.59 -1.53 -17.68
CA ILE A 90 8.91 -2.82 -17.80
C ILE A 90 7.39 -2.59 -17.75
N SER A 91 6.60 -3.56 -18.22
CA SER A 91 5.14 -3.42 -18.18
C SER A 91 4.63 -3.15 -16.76
N ILE A 92 3.52 -2.43 -16.66
CA ILE A 92 2.84 -2.17 -15.38
C ILE A 92 2.51 -3.49 -14.70
N GLY A 93 2.07 -4.50 -15.46
CA GLY A 93 1.77 -5.83 -14.95
C GLY A 93 2.99 -6.50 -14.32
N LEU A 94 4.13 -6.53 -15.00
CA LEU A 94 5.36 -7.11 -14.46
C LEU A 94 5.85 -6.34 -13.23
N SER A 95 5.84 -5.01 -13.29
CA SER A 95 6.17 -4.16 -12.12
C SER A 95 5.26 -4.49 -10.93
N THR A 96 3.97 -4.70 -11.19
CA THR A 96 2.98 -5.06 -10.16
C THR A 96 3.26 -6.43 -9.54
N VAL A 97 3.62 -7.46 -10.34
CA VAL A 97 4.04 -8.78 -9.80
C VAL A 97 5.22 -8.62 -8.86
N VAL A 98 6.26 -7.95 -9.33
CA VAL A 98 7.49 -7.77 -8.55
C VAL A 98 7.23 -6.93 -7.30
N TYR A 99 6.49 -5.84 -7.42
CA TYR A 99 6.10 -5.00 -6.30
C TYR A 99 5.26 -5.74 -5.25
N ASN A 100 4.47 -6.72 -5.65
CA ASN A 100 3.70 -7.57 -4.72
C ASN A 100 4.57 -8.55 -3.89
N THR A 101 5.88 -8.47 -3.96
CA THR A 101 6.78 -9.05 -2.95
C THR A 101 6.79 -8.26 -1.63
N GLN A 102 6.26 -7.03 -1.61
CA GLN A 102 6.17 -6.16 -0.43
C GLN A 102 5.54 -6.83 0.81
N PRO A 103 4.46 -7.65 0.72
CA PRO A 103 3.90 -8.31 1.89
C PRO A 103 4.86 -9.29 2.56
N PHE A 104 5.69 -9.99 1.77
CA PHE A 104 6.74 -10.87 2.29
C PHE A 104 7.80 -10.07 3.02
N MET A 105 8.27 -8.95 2.42
CA MET A 105 9.23 -8.05 3.05
C MET A 105 8.68 -7.47 4.35
N LEU A 106 7.40 -7.07 4.38
CA LEU A 106 6.73 -6.56 5.57
C LEU A 106 6.68 -7.62 6.68
N VAL A 107 6.34 -8.87 6.34
CA VAL A 107 6.30 -9.98 7.30
C VAL A 107 7.70 -10.30 7.81
N LEU A 108 8.70 -10.38 6.95
CA LEU A 108 10.11 -10.60 7.34
C LEU A 108 10.60 -9.50 8.28
N MET A 109 10.36 -8.23 7.94
CA MET A 109 10.69 -7.10 8.82
C MET A 109 9.94 -7.18 10.16
N GLY A 110 8.66 -7.58 10.15
CA GLY A 110 7.89 -7.79 11.38
C GLY A 110 8.51 -8.84 12.28
N MET A 111 9.02 -9.93 11.70
CA MET A 111 9.71 -10.99 12.45
C MET A 111 11.01 -10.50 13.08
N LEU A 112 11.77 -9.63 12.42
CA LEU A 112 12.96 -9.00 13.01
C LEU A 112 12.64 -8.17 14.27
N PHE A 113 11.38 -7.74 14.42
CA PHE A 113 10.87 -7.03 15.60
C PHE A 113 10.04 -7.91 16.54
N GLY A 114 10.24 -9.24 16.45
CA GLY A 114 9.67 -10.20 17.39
C GLY A 114 8.27 -10.71 17.05
N GLU A 115 7.73 -10.42 15.85
CA GLU A 115 6.46 -11.02 15.42
C GLU A 115 6.65 -12.50 15.07
N ARG A 116 5.82 -13.35 15.65
CA ARG A 116 5.79 -14.77 15.30
C ARG A 116 4.76 -15.01 14.21
N VAL A 117 5.20 -15.60 13.11
CA VAL A 117 4.35 -15.91 11.94
C VAL A 117 4.30 -17.41 11.77
N SER A 118 3.09 -18.00 11.78
CA SER A 118 2.90 -19.43 11.58
C SER A 118 3.17 -19.84 10.13
N LEU A 119 3.56 -21.09 9.91
CA LEU A 119 3.73 -21.66 8.57
C LEU A 119 2.43 -21.59 7.75
N VAL A 120 1.27 -21.69 8.40
CA VAL A 120 -0.04 -21.55 7.75
C VAL A 120 -0.20 -20.15 7.14
N LYS A 121 0.22 -19.08 7.85
CA LYS A 121 0.17 -17.71 7.32
C LYS A 121 1.12 -17.51 6.15
N TRP A 122 2.29 -18.12 6.19
CA TRP A 122 3.19 -18.15 5.05
C TRP A 122 2.56 -18.86 3.86
N GLY A 123 1.89 -20.00 4.08
CA GLY A 123 1.16 -20.70 3.03
C GLY A 123 0.10 -19.81 2.35
N TRP A 124 -0.69 -19.08 3.12
CA TRP A 124 -1.67 -18.13 2.57
C TRP A 124 -1.04 -16.99 1.80
N LEU A 125 0.10 -16.45 2.26
CA LEU A 125 0.83 -15.39 1.54
C LEU A 125 1.37 -15.91 0.19
N PHE A 126 1.99 -17.11 0.18
CA PHE A 126 2.46 -17.72 -1.06
C PHE A 126 1.32 -18.06 -2.02
N LEU A 127 0.18 -18.51 -1.51
CA LEU A 127 -1.00 -18.77 -2.33
C LEU A 127 -1.54 -17.49 -2.98
N ALA A 128 -1.62 -16.39 -2.22
CA ALA A 128 -2.02 -15.09 -2.73
C ALA A 128 -1.05 -14.58 -3.81
N PHE A 129 0.26 -14.72 -3.57
CA PHE A 129 1.28 -14.34 -4.56
C PHE A 129 1.22 -15.20 -5.83
N GLY A 130 0.99 -16.51 -5.70
CA GLY A 130 0.73 -17.40 -6.83
C GLY A 130 -0.46 -16.93 -7.66
N GLY A 131 -1.53 -16.47 -7.01
CA GLY A 131 -2.67 -15.83 -7.66
C GLY A 131 -2.30 -14.57 -8.44
N VAL A 132 -1.39 -13.71 -7.90
CA VAL A 132 -0.89 -12.53 -8.64
C VAL A 132 -0.09 -12.94 -9.86
N VAL A 133 0.76 -13.96 -9.76
CA VAL A 133 1.53 -14.48 -10.90
C VAL A 133 0.60 -15.01 -12.00
N ILE A 134 -0.46 -15.75 -11.62
CA ILE A 134 -1.48 -16.23 -12.56
C ILE A 134 -2.24 -15.05 -13.19
N LEU A 135 -2.70 -14.10 -12.37
CA LEU A 135 -3.47 -12.91 -12.80
C LEU A 135 -2.71 -12.12 -13.88
N LEU A 136 -1.41 -11.97 -13.72
CA LEU A 136 -0.55 -11.15 -14.57
C LEU A 136 0.33 -11.99 -15.52
N SER A 137 0.03 -13.28 -15.70
CA SER A 137 0.85 -14.21 -16.49
C SER A 137 1.04 -13.78 -17.95
N THR A 138 0.05 -13.12 -18.52
CA THR A 138 0.12 -12.59 -19.91
C THR A 138 1.12 -11.44 -20.04
N GLU A 139 1.38 -10.71 -18.97
CA GLU A 139 2.32 -9.59 -18.93
C GLU A 139 3.79 -10.04 -18.70
N LEU A 140 3.99 -11.31 -18.33
CA LEU A 140 5.33 -11.84 -18.02
C LEU A 140 6.15 -12.18 -19.26
N THR A 141 5.58 -12.09 -20.48
CA THR A 141 6.20 -12.45 -21.75
C THR A 141 6.79 -11.24 -22.45
N GLY A 142 7.86 -10.64 -21.92
CA GLY A 142 8.52 -9.47 -22.50
C GLY A 142 9.99 -9.70 -22.88
N ALA A 143 10.56 -8.79 -23.67
CA ALA A 143 11.97 -8.80 -24.04
C ALA A 143 12.86 -8.64 -22.79
N ARG A 144 13.91 -9.45 -22.68
CA ARG A 144 14.85 -9.45 -21.56
C ARG A 144 16.13 -8.72 -21.96
N GLY A 145 16.41 -7.58 -21.34
CA GLY A 145 17.61 -6.77 -21.56
C GLY A 145 18.05 -6.05 -20.28
N ALA A 146 19.03 -5.16 -20.36
CA ALA A 146 19.52 -4.38 -19.23
C ALA A 146 18.43 -3.53 -18.60
N ASP A 147 17.57 -2.91 -19.41
CA ASP A 147 16.43 -2.13 -18.93
C ASP A 147 15.41 -2.97 -18.18
N TRP A 148 15.21 -4.23 -18.59
CA TRP A 148 14.34 -5.17 -17.89
C TRP A 148 14.85 -5.47 -16.48
N LEU A 149 16.16 -5.75 -16.32
CA LEU A 149 16.77 -5.97 -15.00
C LEU A 149 16.71 -4.73 -14.13
N ALA A 150 16.95 -3.55 -14.70
CA ALA A 150 16.82 -2.28 -13.99
C ALA A 150 15.38 -2.05 -13.49
N GLY A 151 14.37 -2.31 -14.34
CA GLY A 151 12.96 -2.22 -13.96
C GLY A 151 12.58 -3.17 -12.82
N ILE A 152 13.02 -4.42 -12.86
CA ILE A 152 12.85 -5.39 -11.76
C ILE A 152 13.49 -4.88 -10.47
N GLY A 153 14.74 -4.39 -10.55
CA GLY A 153 15.47 -3.84 -9.40
C GLY A 153 14.73 -2.66 -8.77
N LEU A 154 14.21 -1.74 -9.59
CA LEU A 154 13.43 -0.59 -9.14
C LEU A 154 12.13 -1.03 -8.44
N ALA A 155 11.39 -1.98 -9.01
CA ALA A 155 10.16 -2.50 -8.42
C ALA A 155 10.40 -3.24 -7.08
N LEU A 156 11.50 -4.03 -6.97
CA LEU A 156 11.90 -4.66 -5.71
C LEU A 156 12.29 -3.63 -4.66
N ALA A 157 13.08 -2.62 -5.04
CA ALA A 157 13.44 -1.53 -4.13
C ALA A 157 12.20 -0.75 -3.69
N ALA A 158 11.25 -0.48 -4.58
CA ALA A 158 9.97 0.12 -4.24
C ALA A 158 9.21 -0.73 -3.20
N ALA A 159 9.13 -2.05 -3.40
CA ALA A 159 8.49 -2.97 -2.46
C ALA A 159 9.13 -2.92 -1.06
N PHE A 160 10.47 -2.85 -1.00
CA PHE A 160 11.21 -2.69 0.25
C PHE A 160 10.85 -1.39 0.97
N PHE A 161 10.86 -0.25 0.27
CA PHE A 161 10.55 1.05 0.86
C PHE A 161 9.08 1.16 1.30
N TYR A 162 8.16 0.51 0.59
CA TYR A 162 6.78 0.39 1.07
C TYR A 162 6.70 -0.40 2.39
N ALA A 163 7.34 -1.56 2.45
CA ALA A 163 7.37 -2.37 3.66
C ALA A 163 7.99 -1.60 4.85
N LEU A 164 9.04 -0.83 4.59
CA LEU A 164 9.67 0.05 5.60
C LEU A 164 8.70 1.15 6.07
N THR A 165 8.00 1.81 5.15
CA THR A 165 6.97 2.81 5.50
C THR A 165 5.85 2.21 6.34
N ALA A 166 5.35 1.04 5.98
CA ALA A 166 4.31 0.33 6.73
C ALA A 166 4.78 -0.07 8.13
N LEU A 167 6.02 -0.54 8.26
CA LEU A 167 6.62 -0.89 9.54
C LEU A 167 6.80 0.34 10.45
N ILE A 168 7.31 1.44 9.92
CA ILE A 168 7.44 2.71 10.66
C ILE A 168 6.06 3.19 11.12
N THR A 169 5.07 3.22 10.24
CA THR A 169 3.70 3.59 10.56
C THR A 169 3.10 2.74 11.68
N ARG A 170 3.42 1.44 11.67
CA ARG A 170 3.00 0.52 12.71
C ARG A 170 3.66 0.80 14.06
N LYS A 171 4.90 1.25 14.09
CA LYS A 171 5.60 1.66 15.32
C LYS A 171 5.04 2.96 15.90
N LEU A 172 4.46 3.82 15.07
CA LEU A 172 3.87 5.10 15.45
C LEU A 172 2.42 4.98 15.94
N LYS A 173 2.05 3.93 16.66
CA LYS A 173 0.67 3.68 17.16
C LYS A 173 0.13 4.78 18.08
N SER A 174 1.00 5.53 18.74
CA SER A 174 0.62 6.67 19.58
C SER A 174 0.20 7.91 18.79
N ILE A 175 0.50 7.96 17.50
CA ILE A 175 0.20 9.07 16.60
C ILE A 175 -1.01 8.70 15.74
N ALA A 176 -1.96 9.61 15.63
CA ALA A 176 -3.14 9.38 14.79
C ALA A 176 -2.74 9.17 13.30
N PRO A 177 -3.38 8.22 12.60
CA PRO A 177 -3.03 7.88 11.21
C PRO A 177 -2.95 9.07 10.27
N GLN A 178 -3.91 10.00 10.37
CA GLN A 178 -3.94 11.21 9.54
C GLN A 178 -2.76 12.16 9.83
N HIS A 179 -2.25 12.20 11.05
CA HIS A 179 -1.09 13.03 11.40
C HIS A 179 0.19 12.43 10.83
N ILE A 180 0.34 11.10 10.86
CA ILE A 180 1.47 10.41 10.24
C ILE A 180 1.45 10.65 8.73
N ALA A 181 0.30 10.42 8.08
CA ALA A 181 0.15 10.63 6.65
C ALA A 181 0.45 12.09 6.27
N PHE A 182 -0.04 13.06 7.03
CA PHE A 182 0.22 14.48 6.81
C PHE A 182 1.72 14.81 6.86
N ILE A 183 2.44 14.35 7.90
CA ILE A 183 3.89 14.58 8.03
C ILE A 183 4.64 13.94 6.86
N GLN A 184 4.27 12.72 6.48
CA GLN A 184 4.93 11.99 5.41
C GLN A 184 4.74 12.64 4.03
N VAL A 185 3.53 13.06 3.69
CA VAL A 185 3.31 13.76 2.41
C VAL A 185 3.90 15.17 2.41
N LEU A 186 3.91 15.87 3.56
CA LEU A 186 4.60 17.15 3.70
C LEU A 186 6.12 17.00 3.51
N THR A 187 6.71 15.91 4.02
CA THR A 187 8.10 15.54 3.71
C THR A 187 8.29 15.36 2.21
N GLY A 188 7.34 14.72 1.52
CA GLY A 188 7.36 14.58 0.06
C GLY A 188 7.32 15.92 -0.67
N VAL A 189 6.49 16.86 -0.23
CA VAL A 189 6.49 18.22 -0.77
C VAL A 189 7.87 18.87 -0.63
N ALA A 190 8.46 18.82 0.58
CA ALA A 190 9.76 19.40 0.83
C ALA A 190 10.88 18.77 -0.02
N MET A 191 10.85 17.44 -0.20
CA MET A 191 11.84 16.72 -1.02
C MET A 191 11.74 17.06 -2.51
N LEU A 192 10.52 17.19 -3.03
CA LEU A 192 10.28 17.33 -4.47
C LEU A 192 10.12 18.78 -4.92
N LEU A 193 9.96 19.72 -4.02
CA LEU A 193 9.83 21.15 -4.32
C LEU A 193 10.90 21.69 -5.29
N PRO A 194 12.20 21.33 -5.14
CA PRO A 194 13.24 21.80 -6.06
C PRO A 194 13.08 21.29 -7.50
N PHE A 195 12.33 20.20 -7.70
CA PHE A 195 12.11 19.54 -8.98
C PHE A 195 10.72 19.82 -9.56
N ALA A 196 9.87 20.52 -8.79
CA ALA A 196 8.50 20.84 -9.19
C ALA A 196 8.52 21.93 -10.26
N ARG A 197 7.90 21.63 -11.39
CA ARG A 197 7.58 22.68 -12.38
C ARG A 197 6.22 23.27 -12.04
N MET A 198 6.18 24.60 -11.99
CA MET A 198 4.88 25.30 -11.85
C MET A 198 4.09 25.10 -13.14
N PRO A 199 2.81 24.72 -13.06
CA PRO A 199 2.00 24.57 -14.24
C PRO A 199 1.88 25.91 -14.94
N SER A 200 2.05 25.93 -16.26
CA SER A 200 1.49 27.00 -17.04
C SER A 200 -0.03 26.90 -16.91
N PHE A 201 -0.70 27.97 -16.48
CA PHE A 201 -2.16 28.02 -16.33
C PHE A 201 -2.93 27.97 -17.66
N SER A 202 -2.32 27.47 -18.75
CA SER A 202 -2.98 27.07 -19.98
C SER A 202 -3.91 25.89 -19.70
N GLY A 203 -5.14 25.89 -20.18
CA GLY A 203 -6.26 25.03 -19.80
C GLY A 203 -6.10 23.51 -19.89
N ASP A 204 -4.94 23.00 -20.29
CA ASP A 204 -4.67 21.57 -20.54
C ASP A 204 -4.06 20.82 -19.34
N PHE A 205 -3.90 21.49 -18.20
CA PHE A 205 -3.29 20.84 -17.03
C PHE A 205 -4.30 19.87 -16.35
N PRO A 206 -3.94 18.62 -16.05
CA PRO A 206 -4.86 17.54 -15.65
C PRO A 206 -5.34 17.66 -14.18
N TRP A 207 -5.88 18.83 -13.80
CA TRP A 207 -6.34 19.12 -12.45
C TRP A 207 -7.31 18.08 -11.87
N PRO A 208 -8.34 17.58 -12.58
CA PRO A 208 -9.26 16.60 -12.03
C PRO A 208 -8.56 15.30 -11.62
N VAL A 209 -7.58 14.86 -12.42
CA VAL A 209 -6.78 13.66 -12.15
C VAL A 209 -5.91 13.87 -10.91
N LEU A 210 -5.21 15.00 -10.83
CA LEU A 210 -4.33 15.32 -9.72
C LEU A 210 -5.09 15.56 -8.41
N LEU A 211 -6.25 16.22 -8.47
CA LEU A 211 -7.14 16.38 -7.31
C LEU A 211 -7.61 15.02 -6.79
N THR A 212 -7.99 14.10 -7.68
CA THR A 212 -8.37 12.74 -7.29
C THR A 212 -7.19 11.99 -6.66
N LEU A 213 -5.98 12.06 -7.26
CA LEU A 213 -4.77 11.47 -6.71
C LEU A 213 -4.42 12.04 -5.32
N GLY A 214 -4.56 13.36 -5.13
CA GLY A 214 -4.24 14.00 -3.86
C GLY A 214 -5.31 13.76 -2.79
N ILE A 215 -6.59 13.98 -3.09
CA ILE A 215 -7.67 13.92 -2.10
C ILE A 215 -8.04 12.47 -1.80
N VAL A 216 -8.35 11.68 -2.85
CA VAL A 216 -8.86 10.32 -2.65
C VAL A 216 -7.71 9.34 -2.39
N HIS A 217 -6.72 9.27 -3.29
CA HIS A 217 -5.65 8.28 -3.22
C HIS A 217 -4.52 8.65 -2.24
N THR A 218 -4.50 9.88 -1.73
CA THR A 218 -3.55 10.28 -0.69
C THR A 218 -4.27 10.68 0.60
N GLY A 219 -5.20 11.59 0.57
CA GLY A 219 -5.91 12.02 1.76
C GLY A 219 -6.72 10.89 2.43
N ILE A 220 -7.73 10.39 1.74
CA ILE A 220 -8.68 9.40 2.29
C ILE A 220 -8.00 8.03 2.41
N MET A 221 -7.38 7.55 1.33
CA MET A 221 -6.81 6.21 1.27
C MET A 221 -5.72 5.99 2.32
N TYR A 222 -4.76 6.93 2.49
CA TYR A 222 -3.70 6.76 3.48
C TYR A 222 -4.19 6.84 4.92
N GLN A 223 -5.24 7.61 5.20
CA GLN A 223 -5.88 7.60 6.51
C GLN A 223 -6.47 6.21 6.83
N LEU A 224 -7.13 5.58 5.86
CA LEU A 224 -7.67 4.22 5.99
C LEU A 224 -6.54 3.19 6.13
N LEU A 225 -5.57 3.23 5.24
CA LEU A 225 -4.43 2.32 5.19
C LEU A 225 -3.63 2.34 6.50
N TYR A 226 -3.25 3.51 6.98
CA TYR A 226 -2.45 3.64 8.19
C TYR A 226 -3.24 3.27 9.44
N SER A 227 -4.54 3.59 9.48
CA SER A 227 -5.42 3.10 10.53
C SER A 227 -5.50 1.56 10.56
N ALA A 228 -5.56 0.93 9.40
CA ALA A 228 -5.55 -0.53 9.28
C ALA A 228 -4.21 -1.13 9.72
N ILE A 229 -3.08 -0.59 9.24
CA ILE A 229 -1.72 -1.05 9.60
C ILE A 229 -1.48 -0.99 11.11
N GLN A 230 -2.01 0.03 11.78
CA GLN A 230 -1.89 0.15 13.24
C GLN A 230 -2.73 -0.87 14.01
N LYS A 231 -3.82 -1.38 13.42
CA LYS A 231 -4.77 -2.30 14.06
C LYS A 231 -4.53 -3.77 13.74
N LEU A 232 -3.93 -4.06 12.57
CA LEU A 232 -3.79 -5.41 12.06
C LEU A 232 -2.37 -5.97 12.26
N PRO A 233 -2.23 -7.29 12.51
CA PRO A 233 -0.94 -7.98 12.41
C PRO A 233 -0.38 -7.91 10.98
N THR A 234 0.97 -7.93 10.82
CA THR A 234 1.63 -7.85 9.51
C THR A 234 1.18 -8.91 8.52
N PRO A 235 0.98 -10.20 8.90
CA PRO A 235 0.50 -11.21 7.94
C PRO A 235 -0.89 -10.91 7.37
N ILE A 236 -1.81 -10.35 8.18
CA ILE A 236 -3.14 -9.97 7.70
C ILE A 236 -3.07 -8.73 6.82
N THR A 237 -2.29 -7.72 7.24
CA THR A 237 -2.03 -6.53 6.43
C THR A 237 -1.46 -6.93 5.07
N GLY A 238 -0.43 -7.79 5.05
CA GLY A 238 0.20 -8.28 3.83
C GLY A 238 -0.76 -9.06 2.94
N SER A 239 -1.55 -9.99 3.51
CA SER A 239 -2.52 -10.77 2.74
C SER A 239 -3.60 -9.90 2.11
N LEU A 240 -4.13 -8.91 2.82
CA LEU A 240 -5.14 -8.01 2.29
C LEU A 240 -4.57 -7.03 1.24
N SER A 241 -3.26 -6.77 1.24
CA SER A 241 -2.61 -5.95 0.21
C SER A 241 -2.75 -6.54 -1.18
N PHE A 242 -2.85 -7.87 -1.30
CA PHE A 242 -3.04 -8.53 -2.59
C PHE A 242 -4.41 -8.26 -3.26
N ILE A 243 -5.33 -7.60 -2.58
CA ILE A 243 -6.60 -7.17 -3.19
C ILE A 243 -6.35 -6.13 -4.29
N TYR A 244 -5.37 -5.24 -4.11
CA TYR A 244 -5.16 -4.13 -5.05
C TYR A 244 -4.85 -4.57 -6.50
N PRO A 245 -4.04 -5.62 -6.79
CA PRO A 245 -3.82 -6.07 -8.16
C PRO A 245 -5.10 -6.54 -8.87
N VAL A 246 -6.01 -7.16 -8.12
CA VAL A 246 -7.32 -7.58 -8.66
C VAL A 246 -8.13 -6.36 -9.10
N VAL A 247 -8.14 -5.34 -8.24
CA VAL A 247 -8.84 -4.08 -8.55
C VAL A 247 -8.17 -3.35 -9.71
N ALA A 248 -6.83 -3.34 -9.75
CA ALA A 248 -6.07 -2.70 -10.82
C ALA A 248 -6.44 -3.27 -12.20
N ILE A 249 -6.55 -4.59 -12.32
CA ILE A 249 -6.98 -5.27 -13.56
C ILE A 249 -8.44 -4.92 -13.93
N ILE A 250 -9.33 -4.85 -12.95
CA ILE A 250 -10.72 -4.45 -13.20
C ILE A 250 -10.79 -3.00 -13.70
N VAL A 251 -10.00 -2.11 -13.07
CA VAL A 251 -9.94 -0.70 -13.49
C VAL A 251 -9.33 -0.57 -14.87
N ASP A 252 -8.29 -1.34 -15.18
CA ASP A 252 -7.67 -1.38 -16.51
C ASP A 252 -8.68 -1.78 -17.59
N ASN A 253 -9.48 -2.81 -17.33
CA ASN A 253 -10.57 -3.20 -18.23
C ASN A 253 -11.61 -2.09 -18.42
N LEU A 254 -12.04 -1.43 -17.33
CA LEU A 254 -13.09 -0.41 -17.38
C LEU A 254 -12.63 0.90 -18.02
N VAL A 255 -11.35 1.29 -17.82
CA VAL A 255 -10.80 2.57 -18.28
C VAL A 255 -10.19 2.46 -19.67
N PHE A 256 -9.48 1.37 -19.95
CA PHE A 256 -8.72 1.20 -21.19
C PHE A 256 -9.36 0.16 -22.15
N GLY A 257 -10.46 -0.48 -21.75
CA GLY A 257 -11.19 -1.43 -22.59
C GLY A 257 -10.51 -2.79 -22.77
N ASN A 258 -9.47 -3.10 -21.97
CA ASN A 258 -8.77 -4.38 -22.02
C ASN A 258 -9.67 -5.51 -21.52
N SER A 259 -9.99 -6.50 -22.37
CA SER A 259 -10.89 -7.59 -21.99
C SER A 259 -10.27 -8.52 -20.94
N LEU A 260 -11.06 -8.86 -19.91
CA LEU A 260 -10.67 -9.84 -18.89
C LEU A 260 -10.67 -11.24 -19.49
N ASN A 261 -9.57 -11.96 -19.35
CA ASN A 261 -9.49 -13.36 -19.75
C ASN A 261 -9.74 -14.30 -18.55
N LEU A 262 -10.00 -15.59 -18.85
CA LEU A 262 -10.29 -16.60 -17.82
C LEU A 262 -9.15 -16.77 -16.82
N THR A 263 -7.91 -16.64 -17.26
CA THR A 263 -6.70 -16.75 -16.41
C THR A 263 -6.68 -15.60 -15.38
N GLN A 264 -7.00 -14.39 -15.80
CA GLN A 264 -7.10 -13.23 -14.93
C GLN A 264 -8.21 -13.39 -13.88
N LEU A 265 -9.36 -13.90 -14.27
CA LEU A 265 -10.46 -14.20 -13.34
C LEU A 265 -10.07 -15.28 -12.33
N ALA A 266 -9.41 -16.35 -12.77
CA ALA A 266 -8.93 -17.42 -11.89
C ALA A 266 -7.88 -16.93 -10.89
N GLY A 267 -6.88 -16.14 -11.36
CA GLY A 267 -5.88 -15.51 -10.49
C GLY A 267 -6.49 -14.58 -9.47
N GLY A 268 -7.45 -13.75 -9.88
CA GLY A 268 -8.19 -12.83 -8.99
C GLY A 268 -8.98 -13.58 -7.91
N ALA A 269 -9.69 -14.64 -8.30
CA ALA A 269 -10.43 -15.48 -7.35
C ALA A 269 -9.50 -16.15 -6.33
N LEU A 270 -8.34 -16.65 -6.77
CA LEU A 270 -7.33 -17.27 -5.89
C LEU A 270 -6.77 -16.26 -4.87
N ILE A 271 -6.50 -15.02 -5.29
CA ILE A 271 -6.04 -13.93 -4.41
C ILE A 271 -7.08 -13.68 -3.31
N LEU A 272 -8.34 -13.48 -3.70
CA LEU A 272 -9.41 -13.18 -2.75
C LEU A 272 -9.66 -14.34 -1.77
N PHE A 273 -9.59 -15.58 -2.27
CA PHE A 273 -9.69 -16.79 -1.45
C PHE A 273 -8.55 -16.86 -0.41
N ALA A 274 -7.32 -16.64 -0.84
CA ALA A 274 -6.15 -16.66 0.03
C ALA A 274 -6.20 -15.53 1.09
N ALA A 275 -6.63 -14.32 0.70
CA ALA A 275 -6.80 -13.21 1.63
C ALA A 275 -7.88 -13.50 2.68
N ALA A 276 -9.00 -14.10 2.27
CA ALA A 276 -10.07 -14.53 3.16
C ALA A 276 -9.58 -15.64 4.13
N GLY A 277 -8.92 -16.68 3.62
CA GLY A 277 -8.38 -17.79 4.43
C GLY A 277 -7.41 -17.32 5.51
N ASN A 278 -6.47 -16.43 5.13
CA ASN A 278 -5.54 -15.85 6.10
C ASN A 278 -6.24 -14.96 7.14
N ASN A 279 -7.20 -14.14 6.73
CA ASN A 279 -7.93 -13.26 7.65
C ASN A 279 -8.82 -14.06 8.62
N LEU A 280 -9.48 -15.11 8.14
CA LEU A 280 -10.34 -15.97 8.96
C LEU A 280 -9.54 -16.96 9.83
N GLY A 281 -8.22 -17.11 9.57
CA GLY A 281 -7.35 -18.00 10.32
C GLY A 281 -7.60 -19.48 10.00
N TRP A 282 -7.99 -19.79 8.76
CA TRP A 282 -8.19 -21.18 8.34
C TRP A 282 -6.89 -21.97 8.45
N GLY A 283 -6.99 -23.18 9.03
CA GLY A 283 -5.83 -24.03 9.28
C GLY A 283 -4.98 -23.65 10.49
N GLU A 284 -5.27 -22.55 11.17
CA GLU A 284 -4.58 -22.22 12.43
C GLU A 284 -5.16 -23.03 13.60
N LYS A 285 -4.26 -23.72 14.32
CA LYS A 285 -4.65 -24.36 15.58
C LYS A 285 -5.03 -23.28 16.59
N LYS A 286 -6.27 -23.29 17.08
CA LYS A 286 -6.68 -22.43 18.21
C LYS A 286 -5.72 -22.66 19.37
N PRO A 287 -5.20 -21.60 20.03
CA PRO A 287 -4.42 -21.80 21.25
C PRO A 287 -5.27 -22.64 22.23
N ARG A 288 -4.69 -23.73 22.73
CA ARG A 288 -5.31 -24.48 23.83
C ARG A 288 -5.53 -23.48 24.96
N GLN A 289 -6.78 -23.24 25.33
CA GLN A 289 -7.08 -22.58 26.60
C GLN A 289 -6.53 -23.49 27.68
N CYS A 290 -5.41 -23.10 28.29
CA CYS A 290 -5.00 -23.68 29.56
C CYS A 290 -6.12 -23.38 30.53
N GLY A 291 -6.96 -24.38 30.80
CA GLY A 291 -7.90 -24.34 31.89
C GLY A 291 -7.11 -24.12 33.19
N VAL A 292 -7.14 -22.90 33.70
CA VAL A 292 -6.77 -22.64 35.09
C VAL A 292 -7.85 -23.31 35.92
N GLY A 293 -7.58 -24.58 36.28
CA GLY A 293 -8.36 -25.28 37.30
C GLY A 293 -8.17 -24.54 38.61
N ILE A 294 -9.13 -23.70 38.96
CA ILE A 294 -9.27 -23.21 40.34
C ILE A 294 -9.58 -24.43 41.17
N LYS A 295 -8.57 -25.01 41.80
CA LYS A 295 -8.78 -25.91 42.93
C LYS A 295 -9.32 -25.04 44.08
N THR A 296 -10.62 -25.03 44.26
CA THR A 296 -11.25 -24.64 45.54
C THR A 296 -10.79 -25.66 46.56
N ALA A 297 -9.84 -25.28 47.42
CA ALA A 297 -9.58 -26.00 48.66
C ALA A 297 -10.70 -25.66 49.65
N ASN A 298 -11.41 -26.72 50.08
CA ASN A 298 -12.27 -26.67 51.27
C ASN A 298 -11.41 -26.59 52.54
#